data_58092e8bb0445931cde561d89507856f
#
_entry.id   58092e8bb0445931cde561d89507856f
#
_cell.length_a   1.000
_cell.length_b   1.000
_cell.length_c   1.000
_cell.angle_alpha   90.00
_cell.angle_beta   90.00
_cell.angle_gamma   90.00
#
_symmetry.space_group_name_H-M   'P 1'
#
loop_
_entity.id
_entity.type
_entity.pdbx_description
1 polymer ?
#
loop_
_entity_poly.entity_id
_entity_poly.type
_entity_poly.pdbx_seq_one_letter_code
_entity_poly.pdbx_strand_id
1 'polypeptide(L)'
;MKYKCLVLDHDDTVVDSTASIHYPSLVEFCKIYRPDYHVTLEEYMVLNFEPGIYEYLKDILQLSDEEFDLENEFWNDYVLKHIPHAFKGIKEILEEFKARGGYICVSSHSYKENILRDYKANDLPIPDLIYGWELPQEKRKPATYTLEAIMKELNLKPDELVMVDDLKPGKVMADNAGVDFIGAGWAYDVKAITDYMSKECKLYCKTVEEFKKLILD
;
A
#
# COMPACT_ATOMS: atom_id res chain seq x y z
N MET A 1 17.28 7.83 -15.67
CA MET A 1 16.02 7.66 -14.92
C MET A 1 15.50 9.03 -14.49
N LYS A 2 14.22 9.27 -14.62
CA LYS A 2 13.59 10.53 -14.15
C LYS A 2 13.63 10.64 -12.62
N TYR A 3 13.33 9.55 -11.92
CA TYR A 3 13.29 9.51 -10.46
C TYR A 3 14.52 8.80 -9.89
N LYS A 4 14.95 9.23 -8.69
CA LYS A 4 16.03 8.60 -7.92
C LYS A 4 15.48 7.63 -6.85
N CYS A 5 14.21 7.78 -6.47
CA CYS A 5 13.59 6.97 -5.45
C CYS A 5 12.18 6.56 -5.86
N LEU A 6 11.90 5.26 -5.81
CA LEU A 6 10.55 4.71 -5.82
C LEU A 6 10.08 4.56 -4.38
N VAL A 7 8.98 5.23 -4.02
CA VAL A 7 8.28 4.99 -2.77
C VAL A 7 7.04 4.20 -3.08
N LEU A 8 7.02 2.94 -2.68
CA LEU A 8 5.97 1.98 -3.02
C LEU A 8 5.02 1.78 -1.85
N ASP A 9 3.73 1.72 -2.09
CA ASP A 9 2.87 0.95 -1.22
C ASP A 9 3.21 -0.54 -1.33
N HIS A 10 2.69 -1.35 -0.40
CA HIS A 10 2.97 -2.78 -0.36
C HIS A 10 1.80 -3.60 -0.90
N ASP A 11 0.67 -3.50 -0.22
CA ASP A 11 -0.52 -4.29 -0.50
C ASP A 11 -1.19 -3.82 -1.80
N ASP A 12 -1.54 -4.75 -2.68
CA ASP A 12 -2.13 -4.49 -4.01
C ASP A 12 -1.32 -3.57 -4.94
N THR A 13 -0.10 -3.20 -4.52
CA THR A 13 0.88 -2.47 -5.34
C THR A 13 2.09 -3.35 -5.67
N VAL A 14 2.75 -3.92 -4.67
CA VAL A 14 3.89 -4.84 -4.83
C VAL A 14 3.43 -6.30 -4.80
N VAL A 15 2.51 -6.62 -3.90
CA VAL A 15 1.98 -7.97 -3.66
C VAL A 15 0.46 -8.00 -3.75
N ASP A 16 -0.10 -9.13 -4.20
CA ASP A 16 -1.54 -9.41 -4.29
C ASP A 16 -2.03 -9.94 -2.93
N SER A 17 -2.54 -9.06 -2.08
CA SER A 17 -2.83 -9.39 -0.68
C SER A 17 -4.27 -9.11 -0.23
N THR A 18 -4.94 -8.07 -0.72
CA THR A 18 -6.26 -7.72 -0.19
C THR A 18 -7.28 -8.83 -0.40
N ALA A 19 -7.44 -9.31 -1.62
CA ALA A 19 -8.44 -10.34 -1.91
C ALA A 19 -8.14 -11.69 -1.26
N SER A 20 -6.85 -12.04 -1.11
CA SER A 20 -6.40 -13.35 -0.66
C SER A 20 -6.12 -13.42 0.85
N ILE A 21 -5.85 -12.30 1.52
CA ILE A 21 -5.39 -12.27 2.91
C ILE A 21 -6.21 -11.28 3.76
N HIS A 22 -6.21 -9.98 3.42
CA HIS A 22 -6.81 -8.98 4.32
C HIS A 22 -8.33 -9.08 4.41
N TYR A 23 -9.02 -9.20 3.29
CA TYR A 23 -10.47 -9.41 3.28
C TYR A 23 -10.88 -10.72 3.98
N PRO A 24 -10.29 -11.89 3.70
CA PRO A 24 -10.57 -13.10 4.47
C PRO A 24 -10.32 -12.96 5.95
N SER A 25 -9.27 -12.27 6.38
CA SER A 25 -8.99 -12.00 7.80
C SER A 25 -10.14 -11.24 8.46
N LEU A 26 -10.62 -10.15 7.85
CA LEU A 26 -11.75 -9.39 8.37
C LEU A 26 -13.03 -10.24 8.43
N VAL A 27 -13.31 -11.03 7.38
CA VAL A 27 -14.47 -11.92 7.36
C VAL A 27 -14.43 -12.94 8.50
N GLU A 28 -13.28 -13.55 8.76
CA GLU A 28 -13.10 -14.50 9.87
C GLU A 28 -13.24 -13.79 11.24
N PHE A 29 -12.67 -12.59 11.40
CA PHE A 29 -12.89 -11.77 12.60
C PHE A 29 -14.37 -11.45 12.82
N CYS A 30 -15.06 -10.99 11.77
CA CYS A 30 -16.50 -10.65 11.88
C CYS A 30 -17.37 -11.85 12.21
N LYS A 31 -17.09 -13.04 11.68
CA LYS A 31 -17.81 -14.27 12.05
C LYS A 31 -17.81 -14.52 13.56
N ILE A 32 -16.75 -14.14 14.27
CA ILE A 32 -16.59 -14.37 15.70
C ILE A 32 -17.19 -13.21 16.52
N TYR A 33 -16.86 -11.97 16.15
CA TYR A 33 -17.11 -10.78 16.97
C TYR A 33 -18.26 -9.91 16.46
N ARG A 34 -18.68 -10.06 15.20
CA ARG A 34 -19.75 -9.29 14.52
C ARG A 34 -20.57 -10.20 13.59
N PRO A 35 -21.19 -11.30 14.09
CA PRO A 35 -21.77 -12.34 13.23
C PRO A 35 -22.87 -11.85 12.28
N ASP A 36 -23.53 -10.74 12.61
CA ASP A 36 -24.57 -10.12 11.79
C ASP A 36 -24.00 -9.14 10.74
N TYR A 37 -22.69 -8.86 10.78
CA TYR A 37 -22.04 -7.96 9.82
C TYR A 37 -21.51 -8.75 8.63
N HIS A 38 -21.95 -8.34 7.45
CA HIS A 38 -21.50 -8.93 6.17
C HIS A 38 -21.00 -7.83 5.24
N VAL A 39 -19.88 -8.06 4.64
CA VAL A 39 -19.26 -7.16 3.66
C VAL A 39 -18.75 -8.00 2.49
N THR A 40 -18.97 -7.54 1.27
CA THR A 40 -18.37 -8.14 0.07
C THR A 40 -16.94 -7.65 -0.11
N LEU A 41 -16.14 -8.36 -0.93
CA LEU A 41 -14.78 -7.91 -1.27
C LEU A 41 -14.78 -6.52 -1.92
N GLU A 42 -15.73 -6.25 -2.83
CA GLU A 42 -15.83 -4.93 -3.48
C GLU A 42 -16.14 -3.83 -2.47
N GLU A 43 -17.09 -4.04 -1.57
CA GLU A 43 -17.40 -3.09 -0.48
C GLU A 43 -16.21 -2.89 0.44
N TYR A 44 -15.50 -3.96 0.81
CA TYR A 44 -14.28 -3.86 1.62
C TYR A 44 -13.22 -3.00 0.93
N MET A 45 -12.94 -3.21 -0.35
CA MET A 45 -12.01 -2.40 -1.13
C MET A 45 -12.44 -0.94 -1.19
N VAL A 46 -13.73 -0.66 -1.44
CA VAL A 46 -14.27 0.71 -1.45
C VAL A 46 -14.12 1.39 -0.10
N LEU A 47 -14.37 0.67 1.01
CA LEU A 47 -14.23 1.21 2.36
C LEU A 47 -12.77 1.48 2.75
N ASN A 48 -11.82 0.67 2.26
CA ASN A 48 -10.39 0.95 2.40
C ASN A 48 -9.94 2.15 1.57
N PHE A 49 -10.54 2.34 0.40
CA PHE A 49 -10.28 3.50 -0.45
C PHE A 49 -10.79 4.80 0.18
N GLU A 50 -12.02 4.78 0.70
CA GLU A 50 -12.66 5.91 1.38
C GLU A 50 -13.80 5.37 2.29
N PRO A 51 -13.79 5.67 3.60
CA PRO A 51 -12.95 6.68 4.31
C PRO A 51 -11.52 6.20 4.63
N GLY A 52 -11.21 4.93 4.49
CA GLY A 52 -9.94 4.32 4.88
C GLY A 52 -10.12 3.27 5.97
N ILE A 53 -9.13 2.37 6.13
CA ILE A 53 -9.25 1.21 7.03
C ILE A 53 -9.49 1.61 8.49
N TYR A 54 -8.84 2.68 8.98
CA TYR A 54 -8.99 3.11 10.36
C TYR A 54 -10.42 3.57 10.64
N GLU A 55 -10.93 4.50 9.84
CA GLU A 55 -12.30 5.02 9.94
C GLU A 55 -13.35 3.92 9.66
N TYR A 56 -13.04 2.99 8.77
CA TYR A 56 -13.91 1.84 8.52
C TYR A 56 -14.08 1.00 9.78
N LEU A 57 -13.00 0.65 10.46
CA LEU A 57 -13.06 -0.15 11.69
C LEU A 57 -13.68 0.63 12.87
N LYS A 58 -13.34 1.91 13.04
CA LYS A 58 -13.78 2.73 14.18
C LYS A 58 -15.19 3.30 14.01
N ASP A 59 -15.52 3.83 12.82
CA ASP A 59 -16.75 4.60 12.63
C ASP A 59 -17.88 3.75 12.02
N ILE A 60 -17.55 2.83 11.10
CA ILE A 60 -18.53 2.00 10.40
C ILE A 60 -18.76 0.68 11.17
N LEU A 61 -17.69 -0.06 11.47
CA LEU A 61 -17.79 -1.29 12.27
C LEU A 61 -18.00 -1.00 13.76
N GLN A 62 -17.75 0.23 14.20
CA GLN A 62 -17.93 0.73 15.55
C GLN A 62 -17.16 -0.09 16.61
N LEU A 63 -15.93 -0.45 16.31
CA LEU A 63 -15.08 -1.15 17.26
C LEU A 63 -14.68 -0.23 18.42
N SER A 64 -14.83 -0.70 19.67
CA SER A 64 -14.22 -0.05 20.84
C SER A 64 -12.68 -0.05 20.70
N ASP A 65 -11.97 0.64 21.58
CA ASP A 65 -10.51 0.63 21.53
C ASP A 65 -9.96 -0.78 21.79
N GLU A 66 -10.54 -1.51 22.74
CA GLU A 66 -10.15 -2.90 23.04
C GLU A 66 -10.45 -3.86 21.87
N GLU A 67 -11.58 -3.65 21.19
CA GLU A 67 -11.93 -4.47 20.01
C GLU A 67 -11.08 -4.14 18.79
N PHE A 68 -10.66 -2.88 18.65
CA PHE A 68 -9.72 -2.47 17.61
C PHE A 68 -8.34 -3.10 17.82
N ASP A 69 -7.84 -3.11 19.07
CA ASP A 69 -6.59 -3.78 19.40
C ASP A 69 -6.69 -5.30 19.14
N LEU A 70 -7.83 -5.93 19.50
CA LEU A 70 -8.08 -7.34 19.24
C LEU A 70 -8.14 -7.64 17.73
N GLU A 71 -8.73 -6.77 16.92
CA GLU A 71 -8.78 -6.89 15.48
C GLU A 71 -7.38 -6.80 14.87
N ASN A 72 -6.57 -5.85 15.32
CA ASN A 72 -5.19 -5.72 14.88
C ASN A 72 -4.34 -6.97 15.22
N GLU A 73 -4.51 -7.54 16.42
CA GLU A 73 -3.84 -8.80 16.79
C GLU A 73 -4.31 -9.95 15.90
N PHE A 74 -5.62 -10.08 15.71
CA PHE A 74 -6.21 -11.12 14.85
C PHE A 74 -5.73 -11.01 13.40
N TRP A 75 -5.76 -9.79 12.84
CA TRP A 75 -5.28 -9.51 11.50
C TRP A 75 -3.78 -9.85 11.36
N ASN A 76 -2.95 -9.42 12.30
CA ASN A 76 -1.52 -9.70 12.25
C ASN A 76 -1.22 -11.20 12.34
N ASP A 77 -1.91 -11.92 13.24
CA ASP A 77 -1.80 -13.38 13.34
C ASP A 77 -2.25 -14.11 12.06
N TYR A 78 -3.25 -13.56 11.36
CA TYR A 78 -3.72 -14.10 10.09
C TYR A 78 -2.68 -13.85 8.99
N VAL A 79 -2.18 -12.62 8.88
CA VAL A 79 -1.16 -12.22 7.89
C VAL A 79 0.14 -13.03 8.06
N LEU A 80 0.56 -13.29 9.31
CA LEU A 80 1.77 -14.10 9.57
C LEU A 80 1.68 -15.54 9.04
N LYS A 81 0.49 -16.06 8.84
CA LYS A 81 0.24 -17.43 8.30
C LYS A 81 0.10 -17.47 6.79
N HIS A 82 -0.01 -16.31 6.15
CA HIS A 82 -0.28 -16.21 4.71
C HIS A 82 0.73 -15.25 4.06
N ILE A 83 1.47 -15.75 3.08
CA ILE A 83 2.45 -14.95 2.34
C ILE A 83 1.85 -14.61 0.98
N PRO A 84 1.67 -13.33 0.65
CA PRO A 84 1.17 -12.92 -0.66
C PRO A 84 2.24 -13.12 -1.74
N HIS A 85 1.80 -13.25 -2.99
CA HIS A 85 2.68 -13.29 -4.15
C HIS A 85 2.90 -11.90 -4.72
N ALA A 86 4.14 -11.58 -5.08
CA ALA A 86 4.43 -10.36 -5.82
C ALA A 86 3.78 -10.39 -7.21
N PHE A 87 3.28 -9.25 -7.67
CA PHE A 87 2.77 -9.14 -9.04
C PHE A 87 3.88 -9.45 -10.05
N LYS A 88 3.50 -10.20 -11.09
CA LYS A 88 4.45 -10.58 -12.15
C LYS A 88 5.06 -9.34 -12.80
N GLY A 89 6.40 -9.29 -12.85
CA GLY A 89 7.17 -8.20 -13.42
C GLY A 89 7.66 -7.16 -12.40
N ILE A 90 7.11 -7.13 -11.19
CA ILE A 90 7.57 -6.20 -10.13
C ILE A 90 9.02 -6.47 -9.76
N LYS A 91 9.41 -7.75 -9.59
CA LYS A 91 10.79 -8.12 -9.24
C LYS A 91 11.80 -7.51 -10.23
N GLU A 92 11.60 -7.73 -11.50
CA GLU A 92 12.49 -7.28 -12.57
C GLU A 92 12.59 -5.75 -12.61
N ILE A 93 11.49 -5.05 -12.35
CA ILE A 93 11.48 -3.57 -12.27
C ILE A 93 12.34 -3.10 -11.10
N LEU A 94 12.14 -3.67 -9.92
CA LEU A 94 12.86 -3.27 -8.72
C LEU A 94 14.36 -3.59 -8.82
N GLU A 95 14.71 -4.77 -9.33
CA GLU A 95 16.10 -5.17 -9.57
C GLU A 95 16.79 -4.21 -10.53
N GLU A 96 16.16 -3.90 -11.67
CA GLU A 96 16.74 -3.02 -12.68
C GLU A 96 16.82 -1.57 -12.17
N PHE A 97 15.80 -1.08 -11.47
CA PHE A 97 15.81 0.27 -10.89
C PHE A 97 16.96 0.42 -9.88
N LYS A 98 17.14 -0.58 -9.01
CA LYS A 98 18.23 -0.59 -8.02
C LYS A 98 19.61 -0.73 -8.69
N ALA A 99 19.73 -1.56 -9.73
CA ALA A 99 20.96 -1.70 -10.49
C ALA A 99 21.40 -0.40 -11.19
N ARG A 100 20.45 0.47 -11.53
CA ARG A 100 20.71 1.82 -12.08
C ARG A 100 21.02 2.86 -11.00
N GLY A 101 21.14 2.47 -9.72
CA GLY A 101 21.46 3.34 -8.58
C GLY A 101 20.24 4.01 -7.94
N GLY A 102 19.02 3.55 -8.22
CA GLY A 102 17.79 4.03 -7.59
C GLY A 102 17.58 3.48 -6.20
N TYR A 103 16.91 4.25 -5.33
CA TYR A 103 16.45 3.82 -4.01
C TYR A 103 15.07 3.22 -4.08
N ILE A 104 14.82 2.19 -3.30
CA ILE A 104 13.51 1.57 -3.13
C ILE A 104 13.07 1.79 -1.68
N CYS A 105 11.99 2.51 -1.46
CA CYS A 105 11.40 2.75 -0.16
C CYS A 105 9.97 2.23 -0.13
N VAL A 106 9.46 1.91 1.06
CA VAL A 106 8.08 1.47 1.25
C VAL A 106 7.38 2.37 2.28
N SER A 107 6.16 2.79 1.95
CA SER A 107 5.24 3.47 2.87
C SER A 107 3.88 2.77 2.79
N SER A 108 3.53 1.98 3.78
CA SER A 108 2.36 1.09 3.77
C SER A 108 1.60 1.10 5.08
N HIS A 109 0.35 0.59 5.06
CA HIS A 109 -0.44 0.27 6.24
C HIS A 109 -0.16 -1.16 6.79
N SER A 110 0.79 -1.89 6.20
CA SER A 110 1.28 -3.16 6.76
C SER A 110 2.45 -2.95 7.73
N TYR A 111 2.67 -3.88 8.66
CA TYR A 111 3.83 -3.86 9.56
C TYR A 111 5.14 -4.07 8.78
N LYS A 112 6.18 -3.33 9.16
CA LYS A 112 7.52 -3.42 8.55
C LYS A 112 8.07 -4.85 8.50
N GLU A 113 7.86 -5.63 9.54
CA GLU A 113 8.32 -7.02 9.59
C GLU A 113 7.60 -7.92 8.57
N ASN A 114 6.29 -7.70 8.36
CA ASN A 114 5.52 -8.42 7.34
C ASN A 114 5.99 -8.04 5.95
N ILE A 115 6.20 -6.76 5.67
CA ILE A 115 6.77 -6.27 4.41
C ILE A 115 8.12 -6.93 4.13
N LEU A 116 9.03 -6.92 5.11
CA LEU A 116 10.35 -7.56 4.97
C LEU A 116 10.28 -9.07 4.72
N ARG A 117 9.34 -9.76 5.39
CA ARG A 117 9.08 -11.19 5.16
C ARG A 117 8.64 -11.43 3.73
N ASP A 118 7.68 -10.63 3.23
CA ASP A 118 7.09 -10.81 1.91
C ASP A 118 8.09 -10.49 0.79
N TYR A 119 8.90 -9.45 0.97
CA TYR A 119 10.01 -9.15 0.05
C TYR A 119 11.00 -10.30 -0.02
N LYS A 120 11.39 -10.90 1.12
CA LYS A 120 12.28 -12.06 1.16
C LYS A 120 11.64 -13.30 0.53
N ALA A 121 10.37 -13.57 0.82
CA ALA A 121 9.66 -14.73 0.32
C ALA A 121 9.45 -14.70 -1.20
N ASN A 122 9.33 -13.49 -1.78
CA ASN A 122 9.20 -13.26 -3.21
C ASN A 122 10.54 -12.96 -3.90
N ASP A 123 11.66 -13.08 -3.19
CA ASP A 123 13.01 -12.81 -3.71
C ASP A 123 13.13 -11.41 -4.34
N LEU A 124 12.49 -10.41 -3.69
CA LEU A 124 12.55 -9.01 -4.10
C LEU A 124 13.76 -8.29 -3.48
N PRO A 125 14.32 -7.26 -4.13
CA PRO A 125 15.35 -6.42 -3.55
C PRO A 125 14.87 -5.77 -2.25
N ILE A 126 15.60 -5.95 -1.15
CA ILE A 126 15.22 -5.38 0.14
C ILE A 126 15.18 -3.84 0.04
N PRO A 127 14.08 -3.20 0.50
CA PRO A 127 13.95 -1.75 0.47
C PRO A 127 15.01 -1.06 1.34
N ASP A 128 15.41 0.13 0.90
CA ASP A 128 16.39 0.96 1.62
C ASP A 128 15.76 1.54 2.89
N LEU A 129 14.48 1.94 2.83
CA LEU A 129 13.69 2.43 3.97
C LEU A 129 12.29 1.82 3.95
N ILE A 130 11.74 1.51 5.12
CA ILE A 130 10.36 1.01 5.27
C ILE A 130 9.69 1.75 6.41
N TYR A 131 8.50 2.28 6.13
CA TYR A 131 7.59 2.91 7.07
C TYR A 131 6.25 2.16 7.01
N GLY A 132 5.83 1.62 8.14
CA GLY A 132 4.68 0.71 8.23
C GLY A 132 3.67 1.10 9.30
N TRP A 133 2.80 0.16 9.63
CA TRP A 133 1.70 0.32 10.59
C TRP A 133 2.15 0.64 12.02
N GLU A 134 3.40 0.35 12.38
CA GLU A 134 3.98 0.70 13.69
C GLU A 134 4.13 2.20 13.94
N LEU A 135 3.99 3.05 12.91
CA LEU A 135 3.96 4.49 13.09
C LEU A 135 2.69 4.93 13.84
N PRO A 136 2.77 6.01 14.64
CA PRO A 136 1.57 6.66 15.17
C PRO A 136 0.59 7.05 14.07
N GLN A 137 -0.71 7.00 14.34
CA GLN A 137 -1.79 7.23 13.36
C GLN A 137 -1.60 8.54 12.57
N GLU A 138 -1.24 9.62 13.26
CA GLU A 138 -1.04 10.95 12.67
C GLU A 138 0.17 11.04 11.72
N LYS A 139 1.00 10.00 11.65
CA LYS A 139 2.17 9.91 10.76
C LYS A 139 1.99 8.93 9.60
N ARG A 140 0.89 8.16 9.60
CA ARG A 140 0.57 7.23 8.52
C ARG A 140 -0.07 7.96 7.33
N LYS A 141 -0.15 7.32 6.19
CA LYS A 141 -0.92 7.82 5.04
C LYS A 141 -2.34 8.22 5.50
N PRO A 142 -2.84 9.37 5.14
CA PRO A 142 -2.37 10.31 4.12
C PRO A 142 -1.42 11.44 4.61
N ALA A 143 -0.85 11.36 5.83
CA ALA A 143 0.11 12.35 6.32
C ALA A 143 1.43 12.29 5.53
N THR A 144 2.06 13.45 5.28
CA THR A 144 3.28 13.58 4.47
C THR A 144 4.54 13.04 5.12
N TYR A 145 4.47 12.68 6.40
CA TYR A 145 5.60 12.34 7.26
C TYR A 145 6.58 11.34 6.64
N THR A 146 6.08 10.25 6.03
CA THR A 146 6.95 9.20 5.49
C THR A 146 7.74 9.67 4.28
N LEU A 147 7.13 10.46 3.38
CA LEU A 147 7.81 11.06 2.23
C LEU A 147 8.85 12.10 2.68
N GLU A 148 8.51 12.94 3.64
CA GLU A 148 9.44 13.93 4.22
C GLU A 148 10.63 13.26 4.91
N ALA A 149 10.40 12.17 5.64
CA ALA A 149 11.45 11.39 6.27
C ALA A 149 12.38 10.75 5.22
N ILE A 150 11.84 10.15 4.15
CA ILE A 150 12.61 9.58 3.05
C ILE A 150 13.46 10.66 2.38
N MET A 151 12.86 11.81 2.02
CA MET A 151 13.58 12.92 1.42
C MET A 151 14.74 13.39 2.30
N LYS A 152 14.51 13.50 3.61
CA LYS A 152 15.54 13.91 4.57
C LYS A 152 16.66 12.87 4.70
N GLU A 153 16.32 11.59 4.86
CA GLU A 153 17.33 10.53 5.07
C GLU A 153 18.21 10.30 3.84
N LEU A 154 17.60 10.37 2.64
CA LEU A 154 18.30 10.14 1.38
C LEU A 154 18.84 11.43 0.75
N ASN A 155 18.60 12.59 1.38
CA ASN A 155 18.96 13.92 0.87
C ASN A 155 18.43 14.15 -0.55
N LEU A 156 17.14 13.87 -0.76
CA LEU A 156 16.43 14.00 -2.03
C LEU A 156 15.41 15.14 -1.98
N LYS A 157 15.06 15.63 -3.17
CA LYS A 157 14.00 16.65 -3.38
C LYS A 157 12.70 15.96 -3.79
N PRO A 158 11.53 16.63 -3.66
CA PRO A 158 10.24 16.06 -4.05
C PRO A 158 10.18 15.55 -5.50
N ASP A 159 10.80 16.28 -6.45
CA ASP A 159 10.84 15.95 -7.86
C ASP A 159 11.78 14.76 -8.22
N GLU A 160 12.56 14.30 -7.25
CA GLU A 160 13.42 13.12 -7.39
C GLU A 160 12.76 11.82 -6.88
N LEU A 161 11.58 11.94 -6.25
CA LEU A 161 10.76 10.82 -5.78
C LEU A 161 9.53 10.62 -6.67
N VAL A 162 9.02 9.40 -6.65
CA VAL A 162 7.66 9.08 -7.11
C VAL A 162 7.01 8.11 -6.12
N MET A 163 5.79 8.45 -5.68
CA MET A 163 4.94 7.54 -4.90
C MET A 163 4.12 6.67 -5.84
N VAL A 164 4.05 5.38 -5.56
CA VAL A 164 3.26 4.40 -6.31
C VAL A 164 2.31 3.73 -5.34
N ASP A 165 1.01 3.85 -5.56
CA ASP A 165 -0.02 3.34 -4.64
C ASP A 165 -1.32 3.09 -5.42
N ASP A 166 -2.12 2.14 -5.00
CA ASP A 166 -3.40 1.78 -5.61
C ASP A 166 -4.58 2.57 -5.04
N LEU A 167 -4.39 3.24 -3.86
CA LEU A 167 -5.46 3.89 -3.12
C LEU A 167 -5.27 5.41 -2.94
N LYS A 168 -6.40 6.08 -2.65
CA LYS A 168 -6.51 7.52 -2.38
C LYS A 168 -5.59 8.04 -1.27
N PRO A 169 -5.37 7.36 -0.12
CA PRO A 169 -4.48 7.87 0.93
C PRO A 169 -3.06 8.16 0.45
N GLY A 170 -2.47 7.29 -0.37
CA GLY A 170 -1.15 7.51 -0.97
C GLY A 170 -1.13 8.67 -1.97
N LYS A 171 -2.19 8.80 -2.78
CA LYS A 171 -2.37 9.94 -3.70
C LYS A 171 -2.39 11.26 -2.96
N VAL A 172 -3.21 11.37 -1.89
CA VAL A 172 -3.32 12.59 -1.07
C VAL A 172 -1.99 12.91 -0.39
N MET A 173 -1.29 11.89 0.13
CA MET A 173 0.04 12.06 0.73
C MET A 173 1.03 12.64 -0.28
N ALA A 174 1.10 12.10 -1.49
CA ALA A 174 2.01 12.55 -2.54
C ALA A 174 1.70 13.99 -2.98
N ASP A 175 0.43 14.32 -3.22
CA ASP A 175 0.01 15.68 -3.60
C ASP A 175 0.41 16.71 -2.54
N ASN A 176 0.15 16.41 -1.26
CA ASN A 176 0.47 17.31 -0.15
C ASN A 176 1.99 17.48 0.05
N ALA A 177 2.79 16.45 -0.26
CA ALA A 177 4.25 16.51 -0.20
C ALA A 177 4.90 17.10 -1.46
N GLY A 178 4.14 17.37 -2.51
CA GLY A 178 4.66 17.83 -3.81
C GLY A 178 5.46 16.77 -4.56
N VAL A 179 5.21 15.49 -4.28
CA VAL A 179 5.87 14.33 -4.91
C VAL A 179 5.02 13.82 -6.06
N ASP A 180 5.64 13.44 -7.17
CA ASP A 180 4.93 12.81 -8.29
C ASP A 180 4.25 11.50 -7.83
N PHE A 181 3.07 11.21 -8.41
CA PHE A 181 2.27 10.04 -8.08
C PHE A 181 1.95 9.20 -9.31
N ILE A 182 2.06 7.88 -9.17
CA ILE A 182 1.63 6.88 -10.14
C ILE A 182 0.55 6.00 -9.48
N GLY A 183 -0.65 6.01 -10.05
CA GLY A 183 -1.71 5.10 -9.63
C GLY A 183 -1.44 3.68 -10.11
N ALA A 184 -1.42 2.72 -9.18
CA ALA A 184 -1.23 1.29 -9.43
C ALA A 184 -2.60 0.63 -9.68
N GLY A 185 -2.99 0.49 -10.93
CA GLY A 185 -4.30 -0.04 -11.32
C GLY A 185 -4.28 -1.49 -11.83
N TRP A 186 -3.33 -2.30 -11.42
CA TRP A 186 -3.14 -3.68 -11.90
C TRP A 186 -3.65 -4.78 -10.99
N ALA A 187 -4.00 -4.47 -9.73
CA ALA A 187 -4.41 -5.48 -8.77
C ALA A 187 -5.88 -5.91 -8.94
N TYR A 188 -6.77 -4.95 -9.21
CA TYR A 188 -8.22 -5.18 -9.27
C TYR A 188 -8.91 -4.15 -10.19
N ASP A 189 -10.15 -4.45 -10.58
CA ASP A 189 -11.00 -3.55 -11.37
C ASP A 189 -12.31 -3.25 -10.59
N VAL A 190 -12.19 -2.51 -9.49
CA VAL A 190 -13.33 -1.97 -8.75
C VAL A 190 -13.69 -0.60 -9.31
N LYS A 191 -14.84 -0.52 -9.97
CA LYS A 191 -15.24 0.66 -10.77
C LYS A 191 -15.16 1.98 -10.01
N ALA A 192 -15.58 2.03 -8.75
CA ALA A 192 -15.55 3.24 -7.93
C ALA A 192 -14.11 3.74 -7.73
N ILE A 193 -13.15 2.84 -7.56
CA ILE A 193 -11.73 3.15 -7.35
C ILE A 193 -11.08 3.50 -8.69
N THR A 194 -11.26 2.66 -9.70
CA THR A 194 -10.64 2.84 -11.03
C THR A 194 -11.11 4.11 -11.73
N ASP A 195 -12.39 4.46 -11.62
CA ASP A 195 -12.93 5.71 -12.19
C ASP A 195 -12.30 6.95 -11.52
N TYR A 196 -12.16 6.93 -10.19
CA TYR A 196 -11.52 8.02 -9.44
C TYR A 196 -10.03 8.10 -9.77
N MET A 197 -9.29 7.01 -9.60
CA MET A 197 -7.84 7.00 -9.75
C MET A 197 -7.40 7.32 -11.18
N SER A 198 -8.09 6.79 -12.20
CA SER A 198 -7.78 7.09 -13.60
C SER A 198 -8.06 8.54 -13.99
N LYS A 199 -8.98 9.21 -13.30
CA LYS A 199 -9.32 10.62 -13.53
C LYS A 199 -8.37 11.57 -12.79
N GLU A 200 -8.06 11.26 -11.53
CA GLU A 200 -7.33 12.17 -10.63
C GLU A 200 -5.80 11.98 -10.71
N CYS A 201 -5.33 10.80 -11.16
CA CYS A 201 -3.90 10.55 -11.31
C CYS A 201 -3.42 10.98 -12.69
N LYS A 202 -2.41 11.86 -12.75
CA LYS A 202 -1.74 12.23 -14.03
C LYS A 202 -1.11 11.02 -14.71
N LEU A 203 -0.62 10.07 -13.90
CA LEU A 203 -0.03 8.81 -14.33
C LEU A 203 -0.81 7.69 -13.64
N TYR A 204 -1.48 6.86 -14.43
CA TYR A 204 -2.24 5.70 -13.97
C TYR A 204 -1.89 4.51 -14.84
N CYS A 205 -1.27 3.50 -14.26
CA CYS A 205 -0.84 2.28 -14.94
C CYS A 205 -1.84 1.16 -14.68
N LYS A 206 -2.49 0.66 -15.72
CA LYS A 206 -3.42 -0.48 -15.62
C LYS A 206 -2.70 -1.82 -15.56
N THR A 207 -1.42 -1.84 -15.90
CA THR A 207 -0.60 -3.04 -15.91
C THR A 207 0.79 -2.75 -15.38
N VAL A 208 1.43 -3.77 -14.81
CA VAL A 208 2.84 -3.71 -14.37
C VAL A 208 3.78 -3.40 -15.54
N GLU A 209 3.43 -3.82 -16.76
CA GLU A 209 4.23 -3.52 -17.96
C GLU A 209 4.19 -2.03 -18.33
N GLU A 210 3.04 -1.36 -18.16
CA GLU A 210 2.95 0.11 -18.32
C GLU A 210 3.80 0.83 -17.28
N PHE A 211 3.77 0.37 -16.02
CA PHE A 211 4.61 0.88 -14.95
C PHE A 211 6.10 0.71 -15.28
N LYS A 212 6.49 -0.48 -15.75
CA LYS A 212 7.87 -0.77 -16.18
C LYS A 212 8.38 0.24 -17.20
N LYS A 213 7.62 0.46 -18.27
CA LYS A 213 7.99 1.43 -19.33
C LYS A 213 8.13 2.84 -18.76
N LEU A 214 7.21 3.25 -17.90
CA LEU A 214 7.21 4.59 -17.33
C LEU A 214 8.43 4.87 -16.43
N ILE A 215 8.92 3.84 -15.73
CA ILE A 215 10.01 4.00 -14.74
C ILE A 215 11.39 3.73 -15.33
N LEU A 216 11.50 2.80 -16.28
CA LEU A 216 12.78 2.33 -16.78
C LEU A 216 13.18 2.97 -18.13
N ASP A 217 12.25 3.47 -18.92
CA ASP A 217 12.52 4.17 -20.18
C ASP A 217 12.80 5.66 -19.92
#